data_28932508c983f2d9dd9e5fb59448b0c2
#
_entry.id   28932508c983f2d9dd9e5fb59448b0c2
#
_cell.length_a   1.000
_cell.length_b   1.000
_cell.length_c   1.000
_cell.angle_alpha   90.00
_cell.angle_beta   90.00
_cell.angle_gamma   90.00
#
_symmetry.space_group_name_H-M   'P 1'
#
loop_
_entity.id
_entity.type
_entity.pdbx_description
1 polymer ?
#
loop_
_entity_poly.entity_id
_entity_poly.type
_entity_poly.pdbx_seq_one_letter_code
_entity_poly.pdbx_strand_id
1 'polypeptide(L)'
;QNISPEEIEPRLNNMPFVLESLVIERNRKLVALVYADYEALDSLGLNNPENLKTIMDENLKNLNNSVAAYEKVSQIQLYPTEFEKTPKRSIKRYLYNSIAED
;
A
#
# COMPACT_ATOMS: atom_id res chain seq x y z
N GLN A 1 0.60 -0.16 -22.13
CA GLN A 1 0.12 1.02 -21.41
C GLN A 1 1.04 1.34 -20.26
N ASN A 2 1.24 2.61 -20.02
CA ASN A 2 2.10 3.06 -18.93
C ASN A 2 1.32 3.11 -17.64
N ILE A 3 1.88 2.52 -16.59
CA ILE A 3 1.31 2.57 -15.26
C ILE A 3 2.16 3.52 -14.44
N SER A 4 1.50 4.46 -13.76
CA SER A 4 2.18 5.40 -12.89
C SER A 4 1.83 5.10 -11.44
N PRO A 5 2.69 4.37 -10.72
CA PRO A 5 2.43 4.07 -9.32
C PRO A 5 2.16 5.32 -8.49
N GLU A 6 2.81 6.42 -8.84
CA GLU A 6 2.63 7.69 -8.14
C GLU A 6 1.21 8.24 -8.26
N GLU A 7 0.44 7.77 -9.23
CA GLU A 7 -0.97 8.19 -9.38
C GLU A 7 -1.91 7.30 -8.57
N ILE A 8 -1.48 6.07 -8.31
CA ILE A 8 -2.28 5.11 -7.54
C ILE A 8 -2.13 5.37 -6.05
N GLU A 9 -0.91 5.67 -5.61
CA GLU A 9 -0.60 5.82 -4.19
C GLU A 9 -1.45 6.87 -3.47
N PRO A 10 -1.72 8.05 -4.04
CA PRO A 10 -2.58 9.01 -3.34
C PRO A 10 -3.97 8.49 -3.04
N ARG A 11 -4.50 7.61 -3.90
CA ARG A 11 -5.80 7.00 -3.64
C ARG A 11 -5.75 6.09 -2.42
N LEU A 12 -4.69 5.27 -2.32
CA LEU A 12 -4.48 4.42 -1.15
C LEU A 12 -4.28 5.23 0.11
N ASN A 13 -3.49 6.31 0.02
CA ASN A 13 -3.16 7.13 1.18
C ASN A 13 -4.37 7.81 1.80
N ASN A 14 -5.47 7.90 1.07
CA ASN A 14 -6.72 8.48 1.58
C ASN A 14 -7.66 7.42 2.18
N MET A 15 -7.24 6.17 2.18
CA MET A 15 -8.10 5.09 2.68
C MET A 15 -7.89 4.85 4.18
N PRO A 16 -8.86 4.19 4.84
CA PRO A 16 -8.77 3.98 6.29
C PRO A 16 -7.48 3.30 6.71
N PHE A 17 -6.82 3.89 7.71
CA PHE A 17 -5.64 3.36 8.37
C PHE A 17 -4.41 3.20 7.47
N VAL A 18 -4.36 3.89 6.34
CA VAL A 18 -3.18 3.91 5.47
C VAL A 18 -2.44 5.22 5.69
N LEU A 19 -1.22 5.15 6.21
CA LEU A 19 -0.38 6.33 6.38
C LEU A 19 0.52 6.55 5.17
N GLU A 20 1.13 5.48 4.65
CA GLU A 20 2.01 5.56 3.50
C GLU A 20 1.78 4.34 2.63
N SER A 21 1.99 4.51 1.35
CA SER A 21 1.91 3.38 0.44
C SER A 21 2.96 3.50 -0.64
N LEU A 22 3.34 2.34 -1.18
CA LEU A 22 4.32 2.24 -2.25
C LEU A 22 3.85 1.13 -3.18
N VAL A 23 3.49 1.52 -4.41
CA VAL A 23 3.04 0.55 -5.41
C VAL A 23 4.24 0.13 -6.24
N ILE A 24 4.51 -1.17 -6.27
CA ILE A 24 5.63 -1.72 -7.03
C ILE A 24 5.12 -2.81 -7.97
N GLU A 25 5.93 -3.13 -8.97
CA GLU A 25 5.60 -4.20 -9.90
C GLU A 25 6.38 -5.45 -9.53
N ARG A 26 5.69 -6.59 -9.55
CA ARG A 26 6.28 -7.87 -9.26
C ARG A 26 5.63 -8.91 -10.15
N ASN A 27 6.43 -9.60 -10.96
CA ASN A 27 5.92 -10.63 -11.88
C ASN A 27 4.77 -10.09 -12.73
N ARG A 28 4.93 -8.87 -13.23
CA ARG A 28 3.95 -8.19 -14.09
C ARG A 28 2.63 -7.86 -13.37
N LYS A 29 2.62 -7.90 -12.06
CA LYS A 29 1.47 -7.51 -11.27
C LYS A 29 1.85 -6.36 -10.35
N LEU A 30 0.86 -5.54 -10.03
CA LEU A 30 1.09 -4.45 -9.07
C LEU A 30 0.82 -4.96 -7.66
N VAL A 31 1.73 -4.62 -6.76
CA VAL A 31 1.60 -4.93 -5.33
C VAL A 31 1.74 -3.62 -4.58
N ALA A 32 0.86 -3.38 -3.62
CA ALA A 32 0.94 -2.20 -2.78
C ALA A 32 1.54 -2.57 -1.42
N LEU A 33 2.67 -1.97 -1.10
CA LEU A 33 3.22 -2.04 0.24
C LEU A 33 2.56 -0.91 1.03
N VAL A 34 2.03 -1.21 2.20
CA VAL A 34 1.29 -0.23 3.01
C VAL A 34 1.84 -0.17 4.42
N TYR A 35 2.19 1.04 4.83
CA TYR A 35 2.49 1.31 6.23
C TYR A 35 1.20 1.82 6.87
N ALA A 36 0.63 1.00 7.74
CA ALA A 36 -0.65 1.30 8.35
C ALA A 36 -0.49 2.20 9.58
N ASP A 37 -1.58 2.84 9.97
CA ASP A 37 -1.63 3.63 11.18
C ASP A 37 -1.81 2.70 12.38
N TYR A 38 -0.72 2.04 12.75
CA TYR A 38 -0.75 1.04 13.82
C TYR A 38 -1.13 1.65 15.16
N GLU A 39 -0.79 2.91 15.40
CA GLU A 39 -1.15 3.58 16.63
C GLU A 39 -2.67 3.74 16.76
N ALA A 40 -3.31 4.20 15.69
CA ALA A 40 -4.76 4.32 15.69
C ALA A 40 -5.43 2.95 15.78
N LEU A 41 -4.88 1.96 15.10
CA LEU A 41 -5.41 0.60 15.16
C LEU A 41 -5.30 0.03 16.57
N ASP A 42 -4.17 0.26 17.25
CA ASP A 42 -4.00 -0.17 18.62
C ASP A 42 -5.03 0.47 19.54
N SER A 43 -5.24 1.78 19.38
CA SER A 43 -6.19 2.52 20.22
C SER A 43 -7.61 1.99 20.07
N LEU A 44 -7.95 1.44 18.92
CA LEU A 44 -9.30 0.92 18.65
C LEU A 44 -9.41 -0.59 18.88
N GLY A 45 -8.32 -1.23 19.28
CA GLY A 45 -8.33 -2.69 19.47
C GLY A 45 -8.36 -3.47 18.18
N LEU A 46 -7.92 -2.85 17.07
CA LEU A 46 -7.98 -3.46 15.74
C LEU A 46 -6.64 -3.94 15.20
N ASN A 47 -5.55 -3.74 15.97
CA ASN A 47 -4.22 -4.12 15.48
C ASN A 47 -3.96 -5.61 15.73
N ASN A 48 -4.63 -6.44 14.98
CA ASN A 48 -4.46 -7.89 15.01
C ASN A 48 -4.63 -8.42 13.58
N PRO A 49 -4.10 -9.61 13.28
CA PRO A 49 -4.11 -10.11 11.90
C PRO A 49 -5.49 -10.17 11.26
N GLU A 50 -6.51 -10.57 12.02
CA GLU A 50 -7.86 -10.72 11.46
C GLU A 50 -8.43 -9.37 11.03
N ASN A 51 -8.37 -8.37 11.91
CA ASN A 51 -8.91 -7.05 11.59
C ASN A 51 -8.07 -6.35 10.52
N LEU A 52 -6.75 -6.50 10.57
CA LEU A 52 -5.88 -5.91 9.54
C LEU A 52 -6.22 -6.47 8.17
N LYS A 53 -6.45 -7.78 8.09
CA LYS A 53 -6.80 -8.39 6.81
C LYS A 53 -8.13 -7.86 6.30
N THR A 54 -9.14 -7.77 7.16
CA THR A 54 -10.46 -7.26 6.77
C THR A 54 -10.36 -5.82 6.26
N ILE A 55 -9.66 -4.96 6.99
CA ILE A 55 -9.52 -3.56 6.63
C ILE A 55 -8.79 -3.42 5.28
N MET A 56 -7.69 -4.14 5.12
CA MET A 56 -6.90 -4.01 3.89
C MET A 56 -7.58 -4.68 2.69
N ASP A 57 -8.34 -5.76 2.90
CA ASP A 57 -9.11 -6.36 1.82
C ASP A 57 -10.18 -5.37 1.32
N GLU A 58 -10.80 -4.63 2.23
CA GLU A 58 -11.79 -3.63 1.85
C GLU A 58 -11.11 -2.46 1.12
N ASN A 59 -9.95 -2.04 1.61
CA ASN A 59 -9.19 -0.98 0.95
C ASN A 59 -8.79 -1.39 -0.46
N LEU A 60 -8.35 -2.63 -0.63
CA LEU A 60 -7.96 -3.14 -1.94
C LEU A 60 -9.14 -3.17 -2.90
N LYS A 61 -10.28 -3.61 -2.42
CA LYS A 61 -11.49 -3.64 -3.23
C LYS A 61 -11.88 -2.24 -3.69
N ASN A 62 -11.88 -1.29 -2.75
CA ASN A 62 -12.26 0.09 -3.06
C ASN A 62 -11.26 0.74 -4.00
N LEU A 63 -9.97 0.48 -3.81
CA LEU A 63 -8.95 0.98 -4.72
C LEU A 63 -9.19 0.47 -6.14
N ASN A 64 -9.38 -0.84 -6.27
CA ASN A 64 -9.52 -1.47 -7.58
C ASN A 64 -10.80 -1.07 -8.30
N ASN A 65 -11.80 -0.61 -7.54
CA ASN A 65 -13.02 -0.05 -8.14
C ASN A 65 -12.81 1.37 -8.67
N SER A 66 -11.71 2.01 -8.28
CA SER A 66 -11.47 3.41 -8.64
C SER A 66 -10.42 3.60 -9.73
N VAL A 67 -9.74 2.52 -10.14
CA VAL A 67 -8.68 2.61 -11.13
C VAL A 67 -9.06 1.87 -12.41
N ALA A 68 -8.32 2.14 -13.49
CA ALA A 68 -8.52 1.43 -14.74
C ALA A 68 -8.15 -0.04 -14.58
N ALA A 69 -8.70 -0.88 -15.45
CA ALA A 69 -8.48 -2.33 -15.33
C ALA A 69 -7.00 -2.71 -15.31
N TYR A 70 -6.19 -2.03 -16.12
CA TYR A 70 -4.76 -2.35 -16.21
C TYR A 70 -3.96 -1.81 -15.02
N GLU A 71 -4.59 -1.00 -14.17
CA GLU A 71 -3.95 -0.43 -12.99
C GLU A 71 -4.33 -1.17 -11.70
N LYS A 72 -5.10 -2.25 -11.79
CA LYS A 72 -5.54 -2.94 -10.59
C LYS A 72 -4.37 -3.52 -9.83
N VAL A 73 -4.43 -3.36 -8.52
CA VAL A 73 -3.42 -3.88 -7.60
C VAL A 73 -3.83 -5.30 -7.21
N SER A 74 -2.89 -6.23 -7.25
CA SER A 74 -3.21 -7.63 -6.99
C SER A 74 -3.27 -7.94 -5.50
N GLN A 75 -2.52 -7.21 -4.67
CA GLN A 75 -2.56 -7.43 -3.23
C GLN A 75 -1.99 -6.24 -2.50
N ILE A 76 -2.38 -6.10 -1.24
CA ILE A 76 -1.76 -5.18 -0.29
C ILE A 76 -0.92 -6.02 0.66
N GLN A 77 0.34 -5.62 0.80
CA GLN A 77 1.27 -6.25 1.73
C GLN A 77 1.61 -5.22 2.80
N LEU A 78 1.35 -5.54 4.05
CA LEU A 78 1.64 -4.63 5.15
C LEU A 78 3.15 -4.54 5.38
N TYR A 79 3.61 -3.33 5.66
CA TYR A 79 5.00 -3.05 5.96
C TYR A 79 5.07 -2.50 7.38
N PRO A 80 5.99 -2.99 8.22
CA PRO A 80 5.93 -2.70 9.66
C PRO A 80 6.42 -1.32 10.07
N THR A 81 7.20 -0.64 9.22
CA THR A 81 7.81 0.64 9.57
C THR A 81 7.61 1.64 8.45
N GLU A 82 7.87 2.91 8.74
CA GLU A 82 7.86 3.94 7.70
C GLU A 82 8.86 3.59 6.61
N PHE A 83 8.55 3.99 5.39
CA PHE A 83 9.49 3.85 4.28
C PHE A 83 10.59 4.91 4.41
N GLU A 84 11.81 4.55 4.00
CA GLU A 84 12.90 5.52 3.98
C GLU A 84 12.67 6.57 2.92
N LYS A 85 13.01 7.80 3.27
CA LYS A 85 12.74 8.96 2.40
C LYS A 85 13.98 9.78 2.15
N THR A 86 14.00 10.45 1.02
CA THR A 86 15.02 11.45 0.70
C THR A 86 14.81 12.69 1.58
N PRO A 87 15.80 13.62 1.59
CA PRO A 87 15.59 14.89 2.29
C PRO A 87 14.34 15.65 1.82
N LYS A 88 13.91 15.45 0.58
CA LYS A 88 12.70 16.07 0.05
C LYS A 88 11.45 15.28 0.37
N ARG A 89 11.58 14.25 1.21
CA ARG A 89 10.48 13.40 1.70
C ARG A 89 9.82 12.54 0.64
N SER A 90 10.57 12.20 -0.40
CA SER A 90 10.14 11.21 -1.39
C SER A 90 10.62 9.83 -0.94
N ILE A 91 9.78 8.81 -1.11
CA ILE A 91 10.18 7.46 -0.73
C ILE A 91 11.32 6.99 -1.63
N LYS A 92 12.32 6.37 -1.03
CA LYS A 92 13.44 5.78 -1.76
C LYS A 92 12.99 4.46 -2.37
N ARG A 93 12.30 4.55 -3.49
CA ARG A 93 11.64 3.39 -4.12
C ARG A 93 12.59 2.25 -4.43
N TYR A 94 13.83 2.58 -4.79
CA TYR A 94 14.81 1.55 -5.16
C TYR A 94 15.14 0.59 -4.02
N LEU A 95 14.86 0.97 -2.77
CA LEU A 95 15.09 0.09 -1.64
C LEU A 95 14.04 -1.01 -1.51
N TYR A 96 12.90 -0.87 -2.18
CA TYR A 96 11.75 -1.73 -1.94
C TYR A 96 11.32 -2.56 -3.14
N ASN A 97 11.95 -2.38 -4.28
CA ASN A 97 11.52 -3.06 -5.50
C ASN A 97 11.55 -4.59 -5.41
N SER A 98 12.43 -5.15 -4.59
CA SER A 98 12.54 -6.61 -4.46
C SER A 98 11.81 -7.18 -3.24
N ILE A 99 11.23 -6.33 -2.40
CA ILE A 99 10.64 -6.80 -1.13
C ILE A 99 9.43 -7.69 -1.37
N ALA A 100 8.65 -7.42 -2.42
CA ALA A 100 7.46 -8.20 -2.72
C ALA A 100 7.75 -9.47 -3.48
N GLU A 101 9.01 -9.79 -3.75
CA GLU A 101 9.38 -11.04 -4.41
C GLU A 101 9.41 -12.17 -3.39
N ASP A 102 8.97 -13.33 -3.80
CA ASP A 102 8.99 -14.51 -2.93
C ASP A 102 10.28 -15.26 -3.02
#